data_611f8e525155746b6cd87da280200a61
#
_entry.id   611f8e525155746b6cd87da280200a61
#
_cell.length_a   1.000
_cell.length_b   1.000
_cell.length_c   1.000
_cell.angle_alpha   90.00
_cell.angle_beta   90.00
_cell.angle_gamma   90.00
#
_symmetry.space_group_name_H-M   'P 1'
#
loop_
_entity.id
_entity.type
_entity.pdbx_description
1 polymer ?
#
loop_
_entity_poly.entity_id
_entity_poly.type
_entity_poly.pdbx_seq_one_letter_code
_entity_poly.pdbx_strand_id
1 'polypeptide(L)'
;TSSEDVVAEYSLLFNNNISIVTCNKKGNSSSYEQYSKFKRLAKKNNVSFLYETNVGAGLPIIKTLNDLWISGDEILKIEAILSGTISYIFNNYVGDNTFAEVVRTAQELGYTEPDPRDDLNGMDFSRKMLILGREIGLPLEMSNVNIKDFLPEACLKAESIPAFYEELEKHEPYFSSFKNEAENSGRKLRLIGVLEDGKINIE
;
A
#
# COMPACT_ATOMS: atom_id res chain seq x y z
N THR A 1 -8.13 -10.63 7.98
CA THR A 1 -9.08 -9.57 8.33
C THR A 1 -8.41 -8.20 8.26
N SER A 2 -9.17 -7.18 7.94
CA SER A 2 -8.77 -5.76 7.96
C SER A 2 -9.47 -4.99 9.10
N SER A 3 -10.04 -5.70 10.09
CA SER A 3 -10.75 -5.11 11.22
C SER A 3 -9.78 -4.45 12.22
N GLU A 4 -10.15 -3.28 12.72
CA GLU A 4 -9.46 -2.60 13.83
C GLU A 4 -9.77 -3.26 15.16
N ASP A 5 -10.97 -3.83 15.33
CA ASP A 5 -11.36 -4.54 16.55
C ASP A 5 -10.40 -5.70 16.83
N VAL A 6 -10.00 -6.44 15.80
CA VAL A 6 -9.02 -7.53 15.94
C VAL A 6 -7.65 -6.99 16.37
N VAL A 7 -7.24 -5.82 15.89
CA VAL A 7 -5.97 -5.18 16.28
C VAL A 7 -6.02 -4.72 17.73
N ALA A 8 -7.17 -4.28 18.23
CA ALA A 8 -7.35 -3.88 19.63
C ALA A 8 -7.03 -5.02 20.60
N GLU A 9 -7.29 -6.28 20.21
CA GLU A 9 -7.03 -7.47 21.01
C GLU A 9 -5.54 -7.88 21.07
N TYR A 10 -4.67 -7.36 20.22
CA TYR A 10 -3.27 -7.79 20.14
C TYR A 10 -2.53 -7.64 21.48
N SER A 11 -2.75 -6.56 22.21
CA SER A 11 -2.13 -6.36 23.53
C SER A 11 -2.57 -7.42 24.55
N LEU A 12 -3.84 -7.79 24.52
CA LEU A 12 -4.39 -8.84 25.40
C LEU A 12 -3.78 -10.20 25.06
N LEU A 13 -3.72 -10.54 23.77
CA LEU A 13 -3.14 -11.81 23.30
C LEU A 13 -1.67 -11.94 23.70
N PHE A 14 -0.85 -10.92 23.46
CA PHE A 14 0.55 -10.93 23.87
C PHE A 14 0.74 -11.07 25.39
N ASN A 15 -0.09 -10.37 26.18
CA ASN A 15 -0.04 -10.47 27.66
C ASN A 15 -0.47 -11.84 28.19
N ASN A 16 -1.21 -12.62 27.41
CA ASN A 16 -1.57 -14.01 27.69
C ASN A 16 -0.63 -15.04 27.04
N ASN A 17 0.55 -14.62 26.61
CA ASN A 17 1.57 -15.46 25.98
C ASN A 17 1.09 -16.13 24.66
N ILE A 18 0.24 -15.45 23.89
CA ILE A 18 -0.27 -15.94 22.61
C ILE A 18 0.46 -15.25 21.47
N SER A 19 1.08 -16.04 20.61
CA SER A 19 1.69 -15.56 19.36
C SER A 19 0.64 -15.15 18.33
N ILE A 20 0.96 -14.15 17.54
CA ILE A 20 0.07 -13.63 16.49
C ILE A 20 0.72 -13.84 15.12
N VAL A 21 -0.05 -14.43 14.19
CA VAL A 21 0.25 -14.47 12.75
C VAL A 21 -0.88 -13.76 12.02
N THR A 22 -0.57 -12.72 11.26
CA THR A 22 -1.61 -11.86 10.70
C THR A 22 -1.25 -11.28 9.32
N CYS A 23 -2.24 -11.19 8.44
CA CYS A 23 -2.18 -10.39 7.21
C CYS A 23 -2.75 -8.97 7.39
N ASN A 24 -3.27 -8.64 8.58
CA ASN A 24 -3.89 -7.35 8.86
C ASN A 24 -2.84 -6.24 9.01
N LYS A 25 -2.77 -5.38 8.01
CA LYS A 25 -1.82 -4.25 7.98
C LYS A 25 -2.11 -3.17 9.01
N LYS A 26 -3.37 -3.03 9.48
CA LYS A 26 -3.77 -1.95 10.38
C LYS A 26 -2.99 -1.91 11.69
N GLY A 27 -2.62 -3.09 12.24
CA GLY A 27 -1.78 -3.16 13.44
C GLY A 27 -0.37 -2.58 13.20
N ASN A 28 0.24 -2.93 12.07
CA ASN A 28 1.60 -2.50 11.73
C ASN A 28 1.66 -1.10 11.10
N SER A 29 0.53 -0.56 10.65
CA SER A 29 0.39 0.81 10.15
C SER A 29 -0.40 1.73 11.09
N SER A 30 -0.65 1.32 12.33
CA SER A 30 -1.21 2.17 13.40
C SER A 30 -0.23 3.28 13.80
N SER A 31 -0.53 4.08 14.83
CA SER A 31 0.46 5.02 15.36
C SER A 31 1.77 4.30 15.70
N TYR A 32 2.91 4.97 15.54
CA TYR A 32 4.22 4.39 15.86
C TYR A 32 4.30 3.93 17.31
N GLU A 33 3.64 4.64 18.21
CA GLU A 33 3.53 4.26 19.62
C GLU A 33 2.86 2.89 19.77
N GLN A 34 1.73 2.67 19.12
CA GLN A 34 0.99 1.40 19.19
C GLN A 34 1.75 0.26 18.52
N TYR A 35 2.32 0.48 17.33
CA TYR A 35 3.20 -0.49 16.67
C TYR A 35 4.37 -0.89 17.56
N SER A 36 5.08 0.09 18.13
CA SER A 36 6.21 -0.16 19.03
C SER A 36 5.79 -0.89 20.31
N LYS A 37 4.58 -0.59 20.84
CA LYS A 37 4.00 -1.31 21.98
C LYS A 37 3.80 -2.78 21.63
N PHE A 38 3.26 -3.13 20.49
CA PHE A 38 3.07 -4.53 20.07
C PHE A 38 4.41 -5.26 19.96
N LYS A 39 5.40 -4.66 19.32
CA LYS A 39 6.75 -5.25 19.23
C LYS A 39 7.35 -5.48 20.62
N ARG A 40 7.26 -4.50 21.53
CA ARG A 40 7.76 -4.63 22.91
C ARG A 40 7.03 -5.72 23.70
N LEU A 41 5.70 -5.80 23.59
CA LEU A 41 4.92 -6.83 24.29
C LEU A 41 5.24 -8.22 23.78
N ALA A 42 5.34 -8.43 22.47
CA ALA A 42 5.72 -9.71 21.91
C ALA A 42 7.12 -10.14 22.41
N LYS A 43 8.10 -9.23 22.36
CA LYS A 43 9.46 -9.49 22.86
C LYS A 43 9.48 -9.77 24.37
N LYS A 44 8.77 -8.96 25.17
CA LYS A 44 8.70 -9.12 26.65
C LYS A 44 8.14 -10.48 27.07
N ASN A 45 7.12 -10.94 26.37
CA ASN A 45 6.42 -12.20 26.69
C ASN A 45 6.99 -13.40 25.91
N ASN A 46 8.09 -13.21 25.15
CA ASN A 46 8.75 -14.23 24.34
C ASN A 46 7.77 -14.97 23.40
N VAL A 47 6.89 -14.20 22.74
CA VAL A 47 5.94 -14.70 21.75
C VAL A 47 6.22 -14.08 20.37
N SER A 48 5.76 -14.75 19.32
CA SER A 48 5.96 -14.32 17.94
C SER A 48 4.89 -13.32 17.49
N PHE A 49 5.31 -12.29 16.75
CA PHE A 49 4.43 -11.41 16.00
C PHE A 49 4.86 -11.45 14.52
N LEU A 50 4.13 -12.25 13.73
CA LEU A 50 4.49 -12.58 12.34
C LEU A 50 3.46 -11.98 11.38
N TYR A 51 3.92 -11.26 10.36
CA TYR A 51 3.08 -10.53 9.41
C TYR A 51 3.72 -10.37 8.02
N GLU A 52 4.48 -11.36 7.59
CA GLU A 52 5.20 -11.36 6.29
C GLU A 52 4.29 -10.94 5.14
N THR A 53 3.06 -11.46 5.11
CA THR A 53 2.09 -11.19 4.05
C THR A 53 1.48 -9.78 4.06
N ASN A 54 1.90 -8.92 4.98
CA ASN A 54 1.50 -7.51 4.95
C ASN A 54 2.07 -6.79 3.72
N VAL A 55 3.26 -7.19 3.24
CA VAL A 55 3.91 -6.60 2.06
C VAL A 55 4.49 -7.71 1.19
N GLY A 56 4.26 -7.64 -0.13
CA GLY A 56 4.84 -8.57 -1.09
C GLY A 56 4.13 -9.92 -1.20
N ALA A 57 2.90 -10.05 -0.69
CA ALA A 57 2.13 -11.29 -0.69
C ALA A 57 2.92 -12.46 -0.07
N GLY A 58 3.28 -13.48 -0.85
CA GLY A 58 4.06 -14.63 -0.40
C GLY A 58 5.58 -14.50 -0.53
N LEU A 59 6.07 -13.34 -0.96
CA LEU A 59 7.52 -13.08 -1.06
C LEU A 59 8.12 -12.76 0.32
N PRO A 60 9.35 -13.20 0.62
CA PRO A 60 10.01 -12.96 1.92
C PRO A 60 10.62 -11.55 1.99
N ILE A 61 9.80 -10.51 1.93
CA ILE A 61 10.23 -9.11 1.89
C ILE A 61 10.57 -8.61 3.28
N ILE A 62 9.63 -8.72 4.23
CA ILE A 62 9.78 -8.23 5.60
C ILE A 62 10.92 -8.99 6.29
N LYS A 63 10.94 -10.31 6.15
CA LYS A 63 12.00 -11.13 6.73
C LYS A 63 13.38 -10.72 6.17
N THR A 64 13.50 -10.53 4.87
CA THR A 64 14.75 -10.15 4.22
C THR A 64 15.25 -8.79 4.74
N LEU A 65 14.37 -7.78 4.83
CA LEU A 65 14.72 -6.47 5.38
C LEU A 65 15.18 -6.57 6.84
N ASN A 66 14.47 -7.35 7.66
CA ASN A 66 14.84 -7.58 9.05
C ASN A 66 16.20 -8.28 9.18
N ASP A 67 16.46 -9.30 8.35
CA ASP A 67 17.72 -10.03 8.39
C ASP A 67 18.89 -9.11 8.02
N LEU A 68 18.76 -8.25 7.01
CA LEU A 68 19.75 -7.24 6.64
C LEU A 68 19.96 -6.23 7.78
N TRP A 69 18.87 -5.65 8.31
CA TRP A 69 18.93 -4.68 9.40
C TRP A 69 19.59 -5.24 10.67
N ILE A 70 19.21 -6.45 11.10
CA ILE A 70 19.76 -7.10 12.30
C ILE A 70 21.25 -7.48 12.11
N SER A 71 21.67 -7.80 10.88
CA SER A 71 23.08 -8.09 10.58
C SER A 71 23.96 -6.84 10.52
N GLY A 72 23.38 -5.65 10.71
CA GLY A 72 24.12 -4.38 10.73
C GLY A 72 24.29 -3.74 9.36
N ASP A 73 23.53 -4.19 8.35
CA ASP A 73 23.49 -3.55 7.03
C ASP A 73 22.65 -2.27 7.08
N GLU A 74 22.99 -1.32 6.23
CA GLU A 74 22.29 -0.04 6.10
C GLU A 74 21.44 -0.02 4.83
N ILE A 75 20.13 0.06 5.00
CA ILE A 75 19.21 0.18 3.87
C ILE A 75 19.11 1.65 3.46
N LEU A 76 19.74 2.01 2.36
CA LEU A 76 19.81 3.38 1.88
C LEU A 76 18.51 3.79 1.15
N LYS A 77 17.94 2.87 0.39
CA LYS A 77 16.74 3.13 -0.42
C LYS A 77 15.88 1.89 -0.55
N ILE A 78 14.55 2.08 -0.51
CA ILE A 78 13.57 1.09 -0.92
C ILE A 78 12.76 1.70 -2.07
N GLU A 79 12.76 1.03 -3.21
CA GLU A 79 11.93 1.39 -4.36
C GLU A 79 11.05 0.20 -4.72
N ALA A 80 9.74 0.41 -4.80
CA ALA A 80 8.81 -0.70 -4.93
C ALA A 80 7.54 -0.36 -5.69
N ILE A 81 6.99 -1.37 -6.37
CA ILE A 81 5.65 -1.40 -6.94
C ILE A 81 4.85 -2.40 -6.11
N LEU A 82 3.88 -1.94 -5.33
CA LEU A 82 3.23 -2.74 -4.29
C LEU A 82 1.73 -2.97 -4.49
N SER A 83 1.16 -2.54 -5.65
CA SER A 83 -0.23 -2.78 -5.99
C SER A 83 -0.36 -3.60 -7.27
N GLY A 84 -0.90 -4.81 -7.16
CA GLY A 84 -1.23 -5.65 -8.31
C GLY A 84 -2.34 -5.03 -9.16
N THR A 85 -3.38 -4.49 -8.53
CA THR A 85 -4.52 -3.83 -9.18
C THR A 85 -4.07 -2.65 -10.02
N ILE A 86 -3.32 -1.70 -9.43
CA ILE A 86 -2.84 -0.51 -10.14
C ILE A 86 -1.85 -0.91 -11.24
N SER A 87 -1.00 -1.92 -10.99
CA SER A 87 -0.09 -2.45 -12.00
C SER A 87 -0.83 -3.04 -13.18
N TYR A 88 -1.92 -3.79 -12.94
CA TYR A 88 -2.78 -4.30 -14.00
C TYR A 88 -3.39 -3.14 -14.81
N ILE A 89 -3.98 -2.17 -14.14
CA ILE A 89 -4.61 -1.02 -14.77
C ILE A 89 -3.61 -0.27 -15.67
N PHE A 90 -2.45 0.12 -15.14
CA PHE A 90 -1.46 0.87 -15.92
C PHE A 90 -0.80 0.05 -17.04
N ASN A 91 -0.73 -1.27 -16.93
CA ASN A 91 -0.25 -2.12 -18.02
C ASN A 91 -1.25 -2.23 -19.18
N ASN A 92 -2.55 -2.11 -18.89
CA ASN A 92 -3.61 -2.24 -19.87
C ASN A 92 -4.15 -0.89 -20.36
N TYR A 93 -3.78 0.22 -19.71
CA TYR A 93 -4.14 1.57 -20.13
C TYR A 93 -3.18 2.04 -21.23
N VAL A 94 -3.36 1.49 -22.43
CA VAL A 94 -2.53 1.71 -23.63
C VAL A 94 -3.42 1.84 -24.87
N GLY A 95 -2.89 2.46 -25.91
CA GLY A 95 -3.61 2.64 -27.17
C GLY A 95 -4.90 3.45 -27.00
N ASP A 96 -5.99 2.97 -27.57
CA ASP A 96 -7.29 3.65 -27.58
C ASP A 96 -8.15 3.38 -26.34
N ASN A 97 -7.69 2.52 -25.41
CA ASN A 97 -8.44 2.24 -24.18
C ASN A 97 -8.57 3.49 -23.32
N THR A 98 -9.77 3.73 -22.79
CA THR A 98 -9.99 4.75 -21.77
C THR A 98 -9.64 4.24 -20.38
N PHE A 99 -9.32 5.13 -19.45
CA PHE A 99 -8.99 4.75 -18.08
C PHE A 99 -10.19 4.07 -17.40
N ALA A 100 -11.41 4.60 -17.61
CA ALA A 100 -12.64 4.04 -17.07
C ALA A 100 -12.90 2.61 -17.55
N GLU A 101 -12.67 2.31 -18.86
CA GLU A 101 -12.82 0.96 -19.42
C GLU A 101 -11.84 -0.03 -18.78
N VAL A 102 -10.60 0.36 -18.60
CA VAL A 102 -9.58 -0.50 -18.00
C VAL A 102 -9.87 -0.78 -16.52
N VAL A 103 -10.32 0.23 -15.76
CA VAL A 103 -10.74 0.05 -14.36
C VAL A 103 -11.96 -0.87 -14.27
N ARG A 104 -12.96 -0.71 -15.15
CA ARG A 104 -14.15 -1.56 -15.22
C ARG A 104 -13.77 -3.02 -15.52
N THR A 105 -12.90 -3.23 -16.48
CA THR A 105 -12.38 -4.57 -16.81
C THR A 105 -11.64 -5.19 -15.63
N ALA A 106 -10.84 -4.41 -14.91
CA ALA A 106 -10.15 -4.90 -13.71
C ALA A 106 -11.16 -5.32 -12.62
N GLN A 107 -12.25 -4.57 -12.44
CA GLN A 107 -13.32 -4.90 -11.50
C GLN A 107 -14.06 -6.18 -11.91
N GLU A 108 -14.45 -6.32 -13.16
CA GLU A 108 -15.13 -7.48 -13.71
C GLU A 108 -14.29 -8.77 -13.57
N LEU A 109 -12.98 -8.66 -13.71
CA LEU A 109 -12.04 -9.76 -13.51
C LEU A 109 -11.73 -10.07 -12.03
N GLY A 110 -12.27 -9.27 -11.10
CA GLY A 110 -12.04 -9.45 -9.67
C GLY A 110 -10.64 -9.04 -9.21
N TYR A 111 -9.99 -8.14 -9.92
CA TYR A 111 -8.67 -7.60 -9.55
C TYR A 111 -8.76 -6.37 -8.67
N THR A 112 -9.96 -5.80 -8.49
CA THR A 112 -10.21 -4.73 -7.53
C THR A 112 -11.01 -5.24 -6.34
N GLU A 113 -11.01 -4.46 -5.25
CA GLU A 113 -12.02 -4.56 -4.21
C GLU A 113 -13.41 -4.28 -4.82
N PRO A 114 -14.51 -4.62 -4.11
CA PRO A 114 -15.87 -4.34 -4.62
C PRO A 114 -16.09 -2.88 -5.03
N ASP A 115 -15.46 -1.96 -4.32
CA ASP A 115 -15.33 -0.56 -4.69
C ASP A 115 -13.90 -0.28 -5.19
N PRO A 116 -13.69 -0.02 -6.49
CA PRO A 116 -12.36 0.21 -7.04
C PRO A 116 -11.61 1.39 -6.43
N ARG A 117 -12.33 2.33 -5.79
CA ARG A 117 -11.72 3.47 -5.09
C ARG A 117 -10.85 3.03 -3.92
N ASP A 118 -11.16 1.90 -3.30
CA ASP A 118 -10.37 1.35 -2.19
C ASP A 118 -8.96 0.96 -2.62
N ASP A 119 -8.80 0.51 -3.86
CA ASP A 119 -7.49 0.23 -4.45
C ASP A 119 -6.78 1.48 -4.96
N LEU A 120 -7.57 2.38 -5.57
CA LEU A 120 -7.05 3.53 -6.30
C LEU A 120 -6.75 4.76 -5.42
N ASN A 121 -7.20 4.76 -4.14
CA ASN A 121 -6.92 5.84 -3.20
C ASN A 121 -5.48 5.81 -2.65
N GLY A 122 -4.69 4.80 -3.00
CA GLY A 122 -3.29 4.65 -2.58
C GLY A 122 -3.05 4.35 -1.10
N MET A 123 -4.11 4.21 -0.29
CA MET A 123 -3.98 4.00 1.15
C MET A 123 -3.33 2.66 1.49
N ASP A 124 -3.66 1.59 0.77
CA ASP A 124 -3.04 0.28 0.97
C ASP A 124 -1.56 0.30 0.60
N PHE A 125 -1.22 1.01 -0.48
CA PHE A 125 0.16 1.23 -0.89
C PHE A 125 0.95 2.00 0.18
N SER A 126 0.36 3.09 0.70
CA SER A 126 0.94 3.91 1.76
C SER A 126 1.23 3.10 3.03
N ARG A 127 0.29 2.25 3.46
CA ARG A 127 0.50 1.33 4.59
C ARG A 127 1.66 0.38 4.36
N LYS A 128 1.79 -0.17 3.16
CA LYS A 128 2.89 -1.08 2.82
C LYS A 128 4.25 -0.38 2.90
N MET A 129 4.39 0.80 2.33
CA MET A 129 5.63 1.58 2.40
C MET A 129 5.97 1.97 3.84
N LEU A 130 4.97 2.37 4.63
CA LEU A 130 5.14 2.67 6.05
C LEU A 130 5.67 1.45 6.83
N ILE A 131 5.11 0.27 6.57
CA ILE A 131 5.56 -0.97 7.21
C ILE A 131 7.02 -1.26 6.85
N LEU A 132 7.39 -1.16 5.57
CA LEU A 132 8.79 -1.37 5.15
C LEU A 132 9.75 -0.41 5.84
N GLY A 133 9.39 0.87 5.95
CA GLY A 133 10.22 1.85 6.66
C GLY A 133 10.39 1.52 8.16
N ARG A 134 9.33 1.02 8.80
CA ARG A 134 9.40 0.61 10.21
C ARG A 134 10.24 -0.65 10.43
N GLU A 135 10.28 -1.56 9.47
CA GLU A 135 11.09 -2.78 9.54
C GLU A 135 12.60 -2.51 9.46
N ILE A 136 13.00 -1.38 8.88
CA ILE A 136 14.39 -0.89 8.90
C ILE A 136 14.66 0.12 10.02
N GLY A 137 13.81 0.14 11.05
CA GLY A 137 14.03 0.91 12.29
C GLY A 137 13.60 2.37 12.26
N LEU A 138 12.97 2.87 11.19
CA LEU A 138 12.54 4.26 11.10
C LEU A 138 11.26 4.52 11.90
N PRO A 139 11.20 5.55 12.75
CA PRO A 139 10.03 5.89 13.56
C PRO A 139 9.00 6.70 12.75
N LEU A 140 8.52 6.12 11.66
CA LEU A 140 7.63 6.79 10.72
C LEU A 140 6.15 6.71 11.14
N GLU A 141 5.41 7.76 10.84
CA GLU A 141 3.94 7.84 10.93
C GLU A 141 3.31 7.91 9.53
N MET A 142 2.01 7.68 9.42
CA MET A 142 1.31 7.82 8.14
C MET A 142 1.44 9.23 7.55
N SER A 143 1.59 10.25 8.39
CA SER A 143 1.85 11.63 7.98
C SER A 143 3.23 11.85 7.31
N ASN A 144 4.14 10.89 7.42
CA ASN A 144 5.43 10.92 6.72
C ASN A 144 5.34 10.34 5.30
N VAL A 145 4.19 9.81 4.91
CA VAL A 145 3.94 9.29 3.56
C VAL A 145 3.37 10.42 2.71
N ASN A 146 4.12 10.81 1.72
CA ASN A 146 3.67 11.76 0.70
C ASN A 146 3.19 10.95 -0.52
N ILE A 147 1.91 11.02 -0.80
CA ILE A 147 1.33 10.39 -1.99
C ILE A 147 0.88 11.48 -2.97
N LYS A 148 1.31 11.34 -4.21
CA LYS A 148 0.80 12.16 -5.29
C LYS A 148 -0.47 11.51 -5.82
N ASP A 149 -1.59 12.13 -5.51
CA ASP A 149 -2.89 11.66 -5.99
C ASP A 149 -2.90 11.63 -7.52
N PHE A 150 -3.07 10.45 -8.08
CA PHE A 150 -3.24 10.28 -9.52
C PHE A 150 -4.72 10.26 -9.94
N LEU A 151 -5.64 10.14 -8.97
CA LEU A 151 -7.07 10.28 -9.20
C LEU A 151 -7.52 11.72 -8.86
N PRO A 152 -8.31 12.36 -9.73
CA PRO A 152 -9.00 13.60 -9.40
C PRO A 152 -9.90 13.42 -8.16
N GLU A 153 -9.95 14.45 -7.31
CA GLU A 153 -10.73 14.44 -6.08
C GLU A 153 -12.22 14.13 -6.32
N ALA A 154 -12.77 14.60 -7.46
CA ALA A 154 -14.15 14.30 -7.86
C ALA A 154 -14.40 12.80 -8.02
N CYS A 155 -13.44 12.05 -8.56
CA CYS A 155 -13.55 10.59 -8.68
C CYS A 155 -13.58 9.92 -7.30
N LEU A 156 -12.70 10.33 -6.39
CA LEU A 156 -12.64 9.76 -5.03
C LEU A 156 -13.88 10.08 -4.20
N LYS A 157 -14.48 11.27 -4.39
CA LYS A 157 -15.65 11.75 -3.64
C LYS A 157 -16.99 11.40 -4.30
N ALA A 158 -17.01 10.67 -5.40
CA ALA A 158 -18.25 10.27 -6.06
C ALA A 158 -19.20 9.53 -5.08
N GLU A 159 -20.47 9.81 -5.11
CA GLU A 159 -21.46 9.28 -4.14
C GLU A 159 -21.71 7.78 -4.29
N SER A 160 -21.42 7.21 -5.46
CA SER A 160 -21.67 5.80 -5.77
C SER A 160 -20.66 5.28 -6.80
N ILE A 161 -20.57 3.95 -6.95
CA ILE A 161 -19.73 3.33 -7.98
C ILE A 161 -20.13 3.76 -9.40
N PRO A 162 -21.41 3.84 -9.79
CA PRO A 162 -21.78 4.39 -11.09
C PRO A 162 -21.30 5.84 -11.28
N ALA A 163 -21.51 6.71 -10.28
CA ALA A 163 -21.05 8.09 -10.33
C ALA A 163 -19.50 8.19 -10.41
N PHE A 164 -18.79 7.28 -9.76
CA PHE A 164 -17.35 7.19 -9.87
C PHE A 164 -16.91 6.92 -11.33
N TYR A 165 -17.56 5.99 -12.02
CA TYR A 165 -17.24 5.72 -13.43
C TYR A 165 -17.58 6.91 -14.34
N GLU A 166 -18.70 7.61 -14.09
CA GLU A 166 -19.02 8.84 -14.82
C GLU A 166 -17.94 9.92 -14.62
N GLU A 167 -17.42 10.06 -13.40
CA GLU A 167 -16.32 10.99 -13.12
C GLU A 167 -15.01 10.55 -13.79
N LEU A 168 -14.70 9.25 -13.85
CA LEU A 168 -13.53 8.78 -14.60
C LEU A 168 -13.64 9.13 -16.09
N GLU A 169 -14.82 8.92 -16.70
CA GLU A 169 -15.05 9.24 -18.12
C GLU A 169 -14.92 10.75 -18.40
N LYS A 170 -15.46 11.60 -17.51
CA LYS A 170 -15.30 13.07 -17.61
C LYS A 170 -13.85 13.53 -17.50
N HIS A 171 -13.04 12.80 -16.75
CA HIS A 171 -11.62 13.13 -16.53
C HIS A 171 -10.66 12.37 -17.46
N GLU A 172 -11.14 11.67 -18.49
CA GLU A 172 -10.27 10.96 -19.45
C GLU A 172 -9.18 11.87 -20.05
N PRO A 173 -9.40 13.16 -20.38
CA PRO A 173 -8.33 14.03 -20.85
C PRO A 173 -7.17 14.21 -19.85
N TYR A 174 -7.47 14.14 -18.54
CA TYR A 174 -6.45 14.17 -17.49
C TYR A 174 -5.60 12.89 -17.51
N PHE A 175 -6.23 11.72 -17.53
CA PHE A 175 -5.53 10.44 -17.54
C PHE A 175 -4.74 10.22 -18.83
N SER A 176 -5.33 10.56 -19.99
CA SER A 176 -4.66 10.43 -21.27
C SER A 176 -3.46 11.34 -21.42
N SER A 177 -3.38 12.46 -20.68
CA SER A 177 -2.18 13.28 -20.67
C SER A 177 -0.96 12.53 -20.13
N PHE A 178 -1.11 11.77 -19.04
CA PHE A 178 -0.03 10.94 -18.51
C PHE A 178 0.33 9.78 -19.44
N LYS A 179 -0.69 9.12 -20.02
CA LYS A 179 -0.47 8.05 -21.00
C LYS A 179 0.35 8.54 -22.18
N ASN A 180 -0.07 9.64 -22.79
CA ASN A 180 0.60 10.22 -23.94
C ASN A 180 2.03 10.68 -23.63
N GLU A 181 2.25 11.29 -22.46
CA GLU A 181 3.59 11.68 -22.03
C GLU A 181 4.52 10.46 -21.88
N ALA A 182 4.02 9.39 -21.28
CA ALA A 182 4.77 8.16 -21.11
C ALA A 182 5.09 7.50 -22.46
N GLU A 183 4.10 7.36 -23.34
CA GLU A 183 4.25 6.76 -24.67
C GLU A 183 5.22 7.57 -25.55
N ASN A 184 5.07 8.89 -25.59
CA ASN A 184 5.96 9.77 -26.35
C ASN A 184 7.42 9.73 -25.86
N SER A 185 7.61 9.38 -24.59
CA SER A 185 8.93 9.25 -23.97
C SER A 185 9.47 7.81 -24.00
N GLY A 186 8.75 6.86 -24.61
CA GLY A 186 9.09 5.44 -24.60
C GLY A 186 9.05 4.81 -23.21
N ARG A 187 8.29 5.41 -22.28
CA ARG A 187 8.11 4.97 -20.89
C ARG A 187 6.74 4.32 -20.68
N LYS A 188 6.55 3.73 -19.51
CA LYS A 188 5.28 3.15 -19.08
C LYS A 188 4.85 3.74 -17.74
N LEU A 189 3.55 3.94 -17.57
CA LEU A 189 2.99 4.36 -16.30
C LEU A 189 3.20 3.29 -15.23
N ARG A 190 3.59 3.73 -14.03
CA ARG A 190 3.71 2.90 -12.83
C ARG A 190 3.42 3.76 -11.62
N LEU A 191 2.82 3.15 -10.60
CA LEU A 191 2.80 3.74 -9.27
C LEU A 191 3.99 3.17 -8.49
N ILE A 192 4.92 4.04 -8.14
CA ILE A 192 6.18 3.67 -7.47
C ILE A 192 6.23 4.31 -6.10
N GLY A 193 6.55 3.52 -5.08
CA GLY A 193 6.88 4.02 -3.76
C GLY A 193 8.39 4.07 -3.57
N VAL A 194 8.90 5.20 -3.12
CA VAL A 194 10.31 5.41 -2.81
C VAL A 194 10.43 5.81 -1.35
N LEU A 195 11.21 5.04 -0.58
CA LEU A 195 11.68 5.42 0.74
C LEU A 195 13.18 5.70 0.65
N GLU A 196 13.57 6.91 0.93
CA GLU A 196 14.95 7.39 0.91
C GLU A 196 15.07 8.55 1.91
N ASP A 197 16.18 8.64 2.63
CA ASP A 197 16.44 9.67 3.64
C ASP A 197 15.30 9.83 4.68
N GLY A 198 14.67 8.72 5.06
CA GLY A 198 13.57 8.71 6.02
C GLY A 198 12.24 9.32 5.51
N LYS A 199 12.11 9.56 4.22
CA LYS A 199 10.90 10.08 3.57
C LYS A 199 10.30 9.06 2.63
N ILE A 200 8.99 8.96 2.63
CA ILE A 200 8.24 8.11 1.70
C ILE A 200 7.51 8.98 0.69
N ASN A 201 7.81 8.77 -0.58
CA ASN A 201 7.09 9.39 -1.70
C ASN A 201 6.46 8.30 -2.56
N ILE A 202 5.22 8.50 -2.96
CA ILE A 202 4.45 7.58 -3.83
C ILE A 202 3.95 8.41 -5.02
N GLU A 203 4.38 8.07 -6.22
CA GLU A 203 4.05 8.78 -7.46
C GLU A 203 3.98 7.86 -8.69
#